data_f779b8472209f7e675b1c3f6ff651d46
#
_entry.id   f779b8472209f7e675b1c3f6ff651d46
#
_cell.length_a   1.000
_cell.length_b   1.000
_cell.length_c   1.000
_cell.angle_alpha   90.00
_cell.angle_beta   90.00
_cell.angle_gamma   90.00
#
_symmetry.space_group_name_H-M   'P 1'
#
loop_
_entity.id
_entity.type
_entity.pdbx_description
1 polymer ?
#
loop_
_entity_poly.entity_id
_entity_poly.type
_entity_poly.pdbx_seq_one_letter_code
_entity_poly.pdbx_strand_id
1 'polypeptide(L)'
;MNTTINRLPTQPQHYSPPSSHLSLSHTPHAVRAARHHADRVLTGWGIPSAVIEDAAVVISELVTNAALHTRNGPAELHLLIQDQQLVIAVTDTCTDSIEHTVPREDSDDDHGRGLVIVRALVCAFGCHRVAGGKRVWAQMEVQAQAA
;
A
#
# COMPACT_ATOMS: atom_id res chain seq x y z
N MET A 1 21.90 31.68 45.31
CA MET A 1 20.63 31.80 44.55
C MET A 1 20.55 30.65 43.61
N ASN A 2 19.79 29.64 43.97
CA ASN A 2 19.61 28.41 43.17
C ASN A 2 18.36 28.58 42.32
N THR A 3 18.54 28.80 41.03
CA THR A 3 17.43 28.75 40.07
C THR A 3 17.20 27.27 39.71
N THR A 4 16.25 26.65 40.35
CA THR A 4 15.75 25.34 40.00
C THR A 4 14.96 25.50 38.70
N ILE A 5 15.56 25.12 37.58
CA ILE A 5 14.82 24.96 36.32
C ILE A 5 13.99 23.72 36.44
N ASN A 6 12.71 23.92 36.68
CA ASN A 6 11.72 22.85 36.68
C ASN A 6 11.53 22.38 35.24
N ARG A 7 12.29 21.33 34.83
CA ARG A 7 12.05 20.65 33.56
C ARG A 7 10.71 19.94 33.67
N LEU A 8 9.71 20.48 33.03
CA LEU A 8 8.47 19.77 32.76
C LEU A 8 8.80 18.44 32.09
N PRO A 9 8.22 17.31 32.54
CA PRO A 9 8.40 16.05 31.87
C PRO A 9 7.89 16.19 30.43
N THR A 10 8.78 16.00 29.48
CA THR A 10 8.42 15.86 28.08
C THR A 10 7.45 14.70 27.99
N GLN A 11 6.21 14.98 27.70
CA GLN A 11 5.24 13.92 27.42
C GLN A 11 5.80 13.07 26.29
N PRO A 12 5.67 11.73 26.35
CA PRO A 12 6.06 10.89 25.24
C PRO A 12 5.25 11.37 24.03
N GLN A 13 5.94 11.92 23.06
CA GLN A 13 5.31 12.23 21.78
C GLN A 13 4.82 10.90 21.24
N HIS A 14 3.52 10.72 21.13
CA HIS A 14 2.93 9.61 20.44
C HIS A 14 3.41 9.69 18.98
N TYR A 15 4.47 8.95 18.68
CA TYR A 15 4.95 8.81 17.32
C TYR A 15 3.92 8.00 16.55
N SER A 16 3.11 8.70 15.78
CA SER A 16 2.24 8.05 14.81
C SER A 16 3.06 7.79 13.55
N PRO A 17 3.13 6.56 13.07
CA PRO A 17 3.87 6.28 11.85
C PRO A 17 3.28 7.06 10.66
N PRO A 18 4.11 7.47 9.69
CA PRO A 18 3.64 8.13 8.50
C PRO A 18 2.58 7.28 7.79
N SER A 19 1.43 7.85 7.54
CA SER A 19 0.33 7.18 6.85
C SER A 19 -0.41 8.13 5.93
N SER A 20 -0.97 7.59 4.87
CA SER A 20 -1.78 8.33 3.90
C SER A 20 -2.85 7.43 3.32
N HIS A 21 -3.97 8.01 2.93
CA HIS A 21 -5.01 7.30 2.21
C HIS A 21 -5.55 8.15 1.07
N LEU A 22 -6.06 7.49 0.04
CA LEU A 22 -6.68 8.09 -1.11
C LEU A 22 -7.92 7.29 -1.50
N SER A 23 -9.07 7.95 -1.59
CA SER A 23 -10.26 7.36 -2.17
C SER A 23 -10.13 7.32 -3.68
N LEU A 24 -10.34 6.15 -4.27
CA LEU A 24 -10.25 5.90 -5.70
C LEU A 24 -11.65 5.78 -6.30
N SER A 25 -11.93 6.57 -7.33
CA SER A 25 -13.13 6.41 -8.11
C SER A 25 -13.04 5.17 -9.02
N HIS A 26 -14.19 4.55 -9.31
CA HIS A 26 -14.25 3.43 -10.25
C HIS A 26 -14.15 3.93 -11.70
N THR A 27 -12.99 4.43 -12.09
CA THR A 27 -12.72 4.96 -13.43
C THR A 27 -11.40 4.42 -13.96
N PRO A 28 -11.18 4.44 -15.29
CA PRO A 28 -9.89 4.07 -15.88
C PRO A 28 -8.71 4.91 -15.38
N HIS A 29 -8.99 6.08 -14.77
CA HIS A 29 -7.96 6.97 -14.24
C HIS A 29 -7.51 6.63 -12.81
N ALA A 30 -8.14 5.65 -12.15
CA ALA A 30 -7.83 5.29 -10.76
C ALA A 30 -6.36 4.86 -10.58
N VAL A 31 -5.82 4.06 -11.48
CA VAL A 31 -4.40 3.62 -11.42
C VAL A 31 -3.46 4.80 -11.53
N ARG A 32 -3.70 5.70 -12.46
CA ARG A 32 -2.88 6.90 -12.64
C ARG A 32 -2.95 7.82 -11.41
N ALA A 33 -4.13 8.04 -10.87
CA ALA A 33 -4.34 8.83 -9.67
C ALA A 33 -3.62 8.23 -8.45
N ALA A 34 -3.70 6.91 -8.29
CA ALA A 34 -3.03 6.18 -7.22
C ALA A 34 -1.51 6.29 -7.32
N ARG A 35 -0.95 6.10 -8.51
CA ARG A 35 0.50 6.24 -8.75
C ARG A 35 1.00 7.65 -8.48
N HIS A 36 0.28 8.65 -8.95
CA HIS A 36 0.63 10.07 -8.75
C HIS A 36 0.59 10.46 -7.28
N HIS A 37 -0.45 10.03 -6.56
CA HIS A 37 -0.56 10.23 -5.11
C HIS A 37 0.60 9.58 -4.36
N ALA A 38 0.91 8.32 -4.68
CA ALA A 38 2.00 7.59 -4.05
C ALA A 38 3.36 8.24 -4.29
N ASP A 39 3.65 8.66 -5.53
CA ASP A 39 4.89 9.35 -5.87
C ASP A 39 5.08 10.61 -5.01
N ARG A 40 4.05 11.42 -4.91
CA ARG A 40 4.08 12.65 -4.11
C ARG A 40 4.26 12.37 -2.62
N VAL A 41 3.50 11.43 -2.07
CA VAL A 41 3.53 11.10 -0.64
C VAL A 41 4.83 10.44 -0.24
N LEU A 42 5.27 9.43 -0.99
CA LEU A 42 6.50 8.70 -0.68
C LEU A 42 7.75 9.56 -0.85
N THR A 43 7.76 10.43 -1.85
CA THR A 43 8.82 11.44 -1.99
C THR A 43 8.86 12.37 -0.76
N GLY A 44 7.71 12.82 -0.30
CA GLY A 44 7.60 13.64 0.91
C GLY A 44 8.07 12.93 2.18
N TRP A 45 7.94 11.61 2.24
CA TRP A 45 8.46 10.79 3.34
C TRP A 45 9.95 10.45 3.21
N GLY A 46 10.61 10.88 2.15
CA GLY A 46 12.03 10.62 1.93
C GLY A 46 12.36 9.20 1.48
N ILE A 47 11.38 8.49 0.91
CA ILE A 47 11.59 7.15 0.37
C ILE A 47 12.50 7.22 -0.87
N PRO A 48 13.49 6.31 -1.01
CA PRO A 48 14.36 6.28 -2.17
C PRO A 48 13.58 6.11 -3.48
N SER A 49 14.01 6.78 -4.55
CA SER A 49 13.34 6.75 -5.85
C SER A 49 13.19 5.34 -6.43
N ALA A 50 14.17 4.47 -6.22
CA ALA A 50 14.08 3.08 -6.66
C ALA A 50 12.92 2.32 -5.97
N VAL A 51 12.70 2.56 -4.69
CA VAL A 51 11.59 1.98 -3.94
C VAL A 51 10.25 2.56 -4.43
N ILE A 52 10.21 3.85 -4.72
CA ILE A 52 9.00 4.51 -5.25
C ILE A 52 8.62 3.93 -6.62
N GLU A 53 9.59 3.67 -7.49
CA GLU A 53 9.36 3.02 -8.80
C GLU A 53 8.77 1.62 -8.64
N ASP A 54 9.32 0.81 -7.75
CA ASP A 54 8.80 -0.52 -7.44
C ASP A 54 7.41 -0.45 -6.80
N ALA A 55 7.19 0.48 -5.89
CA ALA A 55 5.89 0.73 -5.28
C ALA A 55 4.82 1.10 -6.32
N ALA A 56 5.19 1.88 -7.33
CA ALA A 56 4.27 2.23 -8.42
C ALA A 56 3.78 1.01 -9.20
N VAL A 57 4.64 0.02 -9.41
CA VAL A 57 4.27 -1.25 -10.04
C VAL A 57 3.30 -2.03 -9.15
N VAL A 58 3.62 -2.17 -7.88
CA VAL A 58 2.77 -2.87 -6.89
C VAL A 58 1.40 -2.20 -6.80
N ILE A 59 1.34 -0.89 -6.67
CA ILE A 59 0.10 -0.11 -6.60
C ILE A 59 -0.73 -0.31 -7.87
N SER A 60 -0.11 -0.25 -9.04
CA SER A 60 -0.80 -0.45 -10.33
C SER A 60 -1.50 -1.81 -10.38
N GLU A 61 -0.83 -2.87 -9.93
CA GLU A 61 -1.40 -4.22 -9.90
C GLU A 61 -2.53 -4.36 -8.88
N LEU A 62 -2.35 -3.86 -7.66
CA LEU A 62 -3.38 -3.94 -6.62
C LEU A 62 -4.63 -3.12 -6.99
N VAL A 63 -4.46 -1.94 -7.55
CA VAL A 63 -5.59 -1.09 -7.98
C VAL A 63 -6.30 -1.69 -9.20
N THR A 64 -5.55 -2.23 -10.15
CA THR A 64 -6.13 -2.91 -11.32
C THR A 64 -6.95 -4.12 -10.89
N ASN A 65 -6.45 -4.93 -9.97
CA ASN A 65 -7.19 -6.07 -9.43
C ASN A 65 -8.48 -5.63 -8.72
N ALA A 66 -8.43 -4.59 -7.92
CA ALA A 66 -9.62 -4.04 -7.28
C ALA A 66 -10.66 -3.58 -8.32
N ALA A 67 -10.23 -2.90 -9.39
CA ALA A 67 -11.11 -2.44 -10.45
C ALA A 67 -11.76 -3.59 -11.23
N LEU A 68 -11.03 -4.69 -11.46
CA LEU A 68 -11.55 -5.87 -12.18
C LEU A 68 -12.60 -6.65 -11.36
N HIS A 69 -12.46 -6.66 -10.03
CA HIS A 69 -13.30 -7.46 -9.15
C HIS A 69 -14.44 -6.68 -8.50
N THR A 70 -14.44 -5.37 -8.61
CA THR A 70 -15.45 -4.49 -8.02
C THR A 70 -16.33 -3.88 -9.10
N ARG A 71 -17.58 -4.30 -9.18
CA ARG A 71 -18.48 -3.82 -10.23
C ARG A 71 -18.95 -2.38 -10.04
N ASN A 72 -19.10 -1.86 -8.81
CA ASN A 72 -19.73 -0.57 -8.55
C ASN A 72 -19.30 0.11 -7.25
N GLY A 73 -18.13 -0.08 -6.77
CA GLY A 73 -17.76 0.48 -5.47
C GLY A 73 -16.46 1.29 -5.49
N PRO A 74 -16.34 2.27 -4.60
CA PRO A 74 -15.08 2.96 -4.40
C PRO A 74 -14.04 1.99 -3.83
N ALA A 75 -12.80 2.16 -4.22
CA ALA A 75 -11.66 1.55 -3.59
C ALA A 75 -10.87 2.60 -2.81
N GLU A 76 -10.09 2.17 -1.84
CA GLU A 76 -9.22 3.05 -1.07
C GLU A 76 -7.79 2.53 -1.10
N LEU A 77 -6.85 3.41 -1.40
CA LEU A 77 -5.42 3.16 -1.28
C LEU A 77 -4.94 3.65 0.08
N HIS A 78 -4.24 2.78 0.81
CA HIS A 78 -3.57 3.12 2.05
C HIS A 78 -2.07 2.91 1.91
N LEU A 79 -1.30 3.89 2.35
CA LEU A 79 0.15 3.84 2.45
C LEU A 79 0.54 4.04 3.91
N LEU A 80 1.42 3.22 4.42
CA LEU A 80 1.87 3.25 5.81
C LEU A 80 3.34 2.86 5.89
N ILE A 81 4.13 3.59 6.67
CA ILE A 81 5.47 3.14 7.08
C ILE A 81 5.36 2.53 8.47
N GLN A 82 5.71 1.28 8.59
CA GLN A 82 5.74 0.55 9.84
C GLN A 82 6.97 -0.35 9.90
N ASP A 83 7.72 -0.29 10.98
CA ASP A 83 8.91 -1.13 11.21
C ASP A 83 9.90 -1.10 10.02
N GLN A 84 10.16 0.08 9.47
CA GLN A 84 11.02 0.31 8.31
C GLN A 84 10.54 -0.40 7.02
N GLN A 85 9.28 -0.71 6.95
CA GLN A 85 8.65 -1.27 5.75
C GLN A 85 7.52 -0.36 5.26
N LEU A 86 7.38 -0.29 3.95
CA LEU A 86 6.24 0.34 3.31
C LEU A 86 5.12 -0.69 3.16
N VAL A 87 3.99 -0.42 3.77
CA VAL A 87 2.76 -1.19 3.58
C VAL A 87 1.89 -0.46 2.57
N ILE A 88 1.51 -1.17 1.53
CA ILE A 88 0.58 -0.71 0.49
C ILE A 88 -0.66 -1.59 0.60
N ALA A 89 -1.82 -1.00 0.80
CA ALA A 89 -3.07 -1.73 0.88
C ALA A 89 -4.14 -1.09 0.02
N VAL A 90 -4.90 -1.91 -0.68
CA VAL A 90 -6.08 -1.48 -1.44
C VAL A 90 -7.29 -2.21 -0.88
N THR A 91 -8.25 -1.43 -0.40
CA THR A 91 -9.52 -1.93 0.12
C THR A 91 -10.61 -1.66 -0.90
N ASP A 92 -11.36 -2.69 -1.26
CA ASP A 92 -12.49 -2.58 -2.17
C ASP A 92 -13.79 -3.10 -1.53
N THR A 93 -14.91 -2.92 -2.22
CA THR A 93 -16.24 -3.33 -1.77
C THR A 93 -16.63 -4.72 -2.29
N CYS A 94 -15.71 -5.49 -2.85
CA CYS A 94 -15.99 -6.82 -3.37
C CYS A 94 -16.29 -7.81 -2.22
N THR A 95 -17.46 -8.43 -2.28
CA THR A 95 -17.88 -9.45 -1.30
C THR A 95 -17.66 -10.87 -1.78
N ASP A 96 -17.10 -11.04 -2.98
CA ASP A 96 -16.81 -12.35 -3.56
C ASP A 96 -15.70 -13.09 -2.79
N SER A 97 -15.57 -14.38 -3.07
CA SER A 97 -14.58 -15.23 -2.41
C SER A 97 -13.14 -14.70 -2.56
N ILE A 98 -12.41 -14.71 -1.46
CA ILE A 98 -10.98 -14.34 -1.43
C ILE A 98 -10.14 -15.30 -2.27
N GLU A 99 -10.60 -16.52 -2.52
CA GLU A 99 -9.88 -17.55 -3.26
C GLU A 99 -9.49 -17.13 -4.68
N HIS A 100 -10.26 -16.22 -5.29
CA HIS A 100 -9.97 -15.70 -6.63
C HIS A 100 -8.98 -14.51 -6.64
N THR A 101 -8.62 -14.02 -5.48
CA THR A 101 -7.75 -12.82 -5.36
C THR A 101 -6.29 -13.17 -5.15
N VAL A 102 -6.01 -14.37 -4.64
CA VAL A 102 -4.64 -14.87 -4.46
C VAL A 102 -4.19 -15.55 -5.76
N PRO A 103 -3.01 -15.16 -6.31
CA PRO A 103 -2.51 -15.81 -7.52
C PRO A 103 -2.31 -17.31 -7.26
N ARG A 104 -2.91 -18.12 -8.10
CA ARG A 104 -2.53 -19.52 -8.22
C ARG A 104 -1.30 -19.61 -9.11
N GLU A 105 -0.32 -20.36 -8.69
CA GLU A 105 0.92 -20.58 -9.45
C GLU A 105 0.67 -21.22 -10.83
N ASP A 106 -0.51 -21.78 -11.05
CA ASP A 106 -0.90 -22.56 -12.23
C ASP A 106 -1.87 -21.83 -13.19
N SER A 107 -2.13 -20.55 -13.03
CA SER A 107 -3.04 -19.86 -13.94
C SER A 107 -2.29 -19.28 -15.14
N ASP A 108 -2.52 -19.87 -16.31
CA ASP A 108 -2.07 -19.39 -17.62
C ASP A 108 -2.74 -18.06 -18.06
N ASP A 109 -3.53 -17.45 -17.20
CA ASP A 109 -4.19 -16.18 -17.48
C ASP A 109 -3.20 -15.01 -17.46
N ASP A 110 -3.31 -14.13 -18.42
CA ASP A 110 -2.55 -12.86 -18.53
C ASP A 110 -2.58 -12.00 -17.24
N HIS A 111 -3.58 -12.22 -16.39
CA HIS A 111 -3.72 -11.61 -15.07
C HIS A 111 -2.75 -12.18 -14.02
N GLY A 112 -2.18 -13.37 -14.24
CA GLY A 112 -1.19 -13.98 -13.35
C GLY A 112 0.19 -13.34 -13.41
N ARG A 113 0.53 -12.64 -14.48
CA ARG A 113 1.86 -12.02 -14.68
C ARG A 113 2.10 -10.84 -13.74
N GLY A 114 1.10 -10.00 -13.51
CA GLY A 114 1.20 -8.86 -12.61
C GLY A 114 1.53 -9.25 -11.19
N LEU A 115 0.95 -10.34 -10.71
CA LEU A 115 1.19 -10.86 -9.36
C LEU A 115 2.54 -11.57 -9.22
N VAL A 116 3.07 -12.16 -10.29
CA VAL A 116 4.47 -12.67 -10.30
C VAL A 116 5.45 -11.51 -10.13
N ILE A 117 5.21 -10.39 -10.79
CA ILE A 117 6.03 -9.17 -10.65
C ILE A 117 5.94 -8.63 -9.22
N VAL A 118 4.74 -8.56 -8.65
CA VAL A 118 4.54 -8.12 -7.26
C VAL A 118 5.30 -9.00 -6.29
N ARG A 119 5.24 -10.33 -6.43
CA ARG A 119 6.00 -11.26 -5.59
C ARG A 119 7.50 -11.01 -5.59
N ALA A 120 8.06 -10.62 -6.73
CA ALA A 120 9.49 -10.31 -6.85
C ALA A 120 9.89 -9.01 -6.14
N LEU A 121 8.95 -8.08 -5.96
CA LEU A 121 9.20 -6.74 -5.42
C LEU A 121 8.86 -6.61 -3.93
N VAL A 122 8.13 -7.56 -3.36
CA VAL A 122 7.61 -7.46 -2.00
C VAL A 122 8.20 -8.52 -1.09
N CYS A 123 8.31 -8.22 0.21
CA CYS A 123 8.71 -9.20 1.23
C CYS A 123 7.53 -10.01 1.77
N ALA A 124 6.33 -9.47 1.70
CA ALA A 124 5.10 -10.16 2.07
C ALA A 124 3.90 -9.54 1.37
N PHE A 125 2.86 -10.32 1.14
CA PHE A 125 1.57 -9.84 0.64
C PHE A 125 0.45 -10.76 1.13
N GLY A 126 -0.77 -10.26 1.11
CA GLY A 126 -1.92 -11.05 1.53
C GLY A 126 -3.25 -10.38 1.18
N CYS A 127 -4.30 -11.09 1.50
CA CYS A 127 -5.66 -10.61 1.34
C CYS A 127 -6.50 -11.07 2.53
N HIS A 128 -7.35 -10.19 3.06
CA HIS A 128 -8.30 -10.54 4.09
C HIS A 128 -9.61 -9.78 3.93
N ARG A 129 -10.68 -10.34 4.49
CA ARG A 129 -11.97 -9.66 4.52
C ARG A 129 -11.96 -8.52 5.53
N VAL A 130 -12.61 -7.44 5.14
CA VAL A 130 -12.91 -6.30 6.01
C VAL A 130 -14.42 -6.05 5.97
N ALA A 131 -14.91 -5.18 6.85
CA ALA A 131 -16.32 -4.79 6.84
C ALA A 131 -16.72 -4.23 5.47
N GLY A 132 -17.65 -4.92 4.79
CA GLY A 132 -18.18 -4.50 3.49
C GLY A 132 -17.28 -4.74 2.28
N GLY A 133 -16.21 -5.53 2.41
CA GLY A 133 -15.33 -5.81 1.28
C GLY A 133 -14.11 -6.65 1.60
N LYS A 134 -13.03 -6.40 0.89
CA LYS A 134 -11.74 -7.06 1.10
C LYS A 134 -10.59 -6.05 1.03
N ARG A 135 -9.49 -6.39 1.67
CA ARG A 135 -8.23 -5.66 1.61
C ARG A 135 -7.13 -6.55 1.09
N VAL A 136 -6.49 -6.10 0.03
CA VAL A 136 -5.26 -6.70 -0.52
C VAL A 136 -4.09 -5.81 -0.11
N TRP A 137 -3.03 -6.39 0.40
CA TRP A 137 -1.89 -5.64 0.92
C TRP A 137 -0.57 -6.26 0.51
N ALA A 138 0.46 -5.41 0.47
CA ALA A 138 1.84 -5.79 0.21
C ALA A 138 2.77 -5.01 1.14
N GLN A 139 3.89 -5.64 1.51
CA GLN A 139 4.96 -5.02 2.30
C GLN A 139 6.25 -5.00 1.50
N MET A 140 6.93 -3.86 1.52
CA MET A 140 8.19 -3.63 0.81
C MET A 140 9.24 -3.07 1.76
N GLU A 141 10.50 -3.44 1.56
CA GLU A 141 11.62 -2.81 2.23
C GLU A 141 11.75 -1.33 1.80
N VAL A 142 11.92 -0.44 2.78
CA VAL A 142 12.07 0.99 2.53
C VAL A 142 13.49 1.36 2.11
N GLN A 143 14.46 0.56 2.51
CA GLN A 143 15.85 0.79 2.13
C GLN A 143 16.13 0.13 0.79
N ALA A 144 16.66 0.92 -0.17
CA ALA A 144 17.22 0.34 -1.38
C ALA A 144 18.32 -0.64 -0.96
N GLN A 145 18.24 -1.89 -1.44
CA GLN A 145 19.31 -2.84 -1.21
C GLN A 145 20.58 -2.27 -1.82
N ALA A 146 21.62 -2.14 -0.98
CA ALA A 146 22.94 -1.80 -1.47
C ALA A 146 23.38 -2.90 -2.45
N ALA A 147 23.66 -2.48 -3.68
CA ALA A 147 24.17 -3.39 -4.71
C ALA A 147 25.57 -3.89 -4.30
#